data_3241541cbe6117ba5304eb01aa90b7da
#
_entry.id   3241541cbe6117ba5304eb01aa90b7da
#
_cell.length_a   1.000
_cell.length_b   1.000
_cell.length_c   1.000
_cell.angle_alpha   90.00
_cell.angle_beta   90.00
_cell.angle_gamma   90.00
#
_symmetry.space_group_name_H-M   'P 1'
#
loop_
_entity.id
_entity.type
_entity.pdbx_description
1 polymer ?
#
loop_
_entity_poly.entity_id
_entity_poly.type
_entity_poly.pdbx_seq_one_letter_code
_entity_poly.pdbx_strand_id
1 'polypeptide(L)'
;MPASHRIRHSWFVEVTILWTILIIAVSGWGQTPAAPKDSGPIPYPKLSAPRRILPTAQSWERNEFPHTMSVLEYNHDGFRYWGWYGLNEGEGIGLARSKDLKDWVKYDQNPLWANARWPSVLQKADPKHPDVLYFAITRDYDTPSSHIVLASSRDGMHLSEEKVLVQGVPNQRNQNPNLFQDPKSGRFYLTFYRGNDHDHFEIISKSAAAVTDLDKAPEKVLMTDTITIAAPTLLYVKNAKNAAGKKTGIYYLATEIYPHRNTTDPEGEWLVKVFAADSPDGNFQPVQGNPIMSGQRACLFQHIFNGRFYGFDCHLESPKENRWILEETEAPLP
;
A
#
# COMPACT_ATOMS: atom_id res chain seq x y z
N MET A 1 74.97 -0.97 -15.27
CA MET A 1 75.38 -2.06 -16.16
C MET A 1 74.13 -2.82 -16.60
N PRO A 2 73.98 -3.00 -17.91
CA PRO A 2 72.74 -3.51 -18.48
C PRO A 2 72.80 -5.00 -18.80
N ALA A 3 71.62 -5.68 -18.83
CA ALA A 3 71.49 -6.91 -19.59
C ALA A 3 69.99 -7.05 -19.87
N SER A 4 69.54 -6.80 -21.00
CA SER A 4 69.42 -7.52 -22.29
C SER A 4 68.30 -8.55 -22.33
N HIS A 5 67.31 -8.15 -23.08
CA HIS A 5 66.47 -8.87 -24.07
C HIS A 5 66.29 -10.38 -23.99
N ARG A 6 65.01 -10.81 -24.01
CA ARG A 6 64.56 -11.78 -25.05
C ARG A 6 63.07 -11.66 -25.32
N ILE A 7 62.78 -11.28 -26.55
CA ILE A 7 61.47 -11.36 -27.23
C ILE A 7 61.18 -12.86 -27.53
N ARG A 8 60.01 -13.32 -27.16
CA ARG A 8 59.43 -14.56 -27.74
C ARG A 8 58.12 -14.24 -28.42
N HIS A 9 58.15 -14.34 -29.73
CA HIS A 9 56.97 -14.42 -30.58
C HIS A 9 56.19 -15.70 -30.26
N SER A 10 54.90 -15.58 -29.96
CA SER A 10 53.98 -16.72 -30.02
C SER A 10 52.82 -16.35 -30.92
N TRP A 11 52.60 -17.22 -31.83
CA TRP A 11 51.72 -17.23 -32.95
C TRP A 11 50.26 -17.08 -32.51
N PHE A 12 49.53 -16.11 -33.09
CA PHE A 12 48.10 -16.03 -33.04
C PHE A 12 47.51 -17.02 -34.03
N VAL A 13 46.80 -18.00 -33.53
CA VAL A 13 45.89 -18.82 -34.33
C VAL A 13 44.53 -18.16 -34.26
N GLU A 14 44.12 -17.47 -35.32
CA GLU A 14 42.75 -17.00 -35.50
C GLU A 14 41.81 -18.17 -35.70
N VAL A 15 40.99 -18.50 -34.70
CA VAL A 15 39.87 -19.41 -34.87
C VAL A 15 38.66 -18.56 -35.18
N THR A 16 38.30 -18.45 -36.44
CA THR A 16 37.07 -17.86 -36.94
C THR A 16 35.91 -18.80 -36.61
N ILE A 17 35.17 -18.56 -35.53
CA ILE A 17 33.93 -19.27 -35.26
C ILE A 17 32.83 -18.54 -36.00
N LEU A 18 32.36 -19.16 -37.12
CA LEU A 18 31.11 -18.76 -37.78
C LEU A 18 29.92 -19.09 -36.86
N TRP A 19 29.32 -18.08 -36.26
CA TRP A 19 28.01 -18.21 -35.64
C TRP A 19 26.94 -18.06 -36.72
N THR A 20 26.37 -19.16 -37.10
CA THR A 20 25.14 -19.17 -37.90
C THR A 20 23.99 -18.85 -36.96
N ILE A 21 23.52 -17.60 -36.97
CA ILE A 21 22.32 -17.17 -36.23
C ILE A 21 21.12 -17.74 -37.00
N LEU A 22 20.54 -18.81 -36.48
CA LEU A 22 19.24 -19.28 -36.89
C LEU A 22 18.18 -18.38 -36.30
N ILE A 23 17.72 -17.38 -37.05
CA ILE A 23 16.57 -16.56 -36.68
C ILE A 23 15.30 -17.40 -36.88
N ILE A 24 14.86 -18.10 -35.85
CA ILE A 24 13.51 -18.65 -35.80
C ILE A 24 12.58 -17.47 -35.50
N ALA A 25 11.95 -16.91 -36.51
CA ALA A 25 10.86 -15.98 -36.37
C ALA A 25 9.67 -16.72 -35.74
N VAL A 26 9.62 -16.77 -34.42
CA VAL A 26 8.41 -17.16 -33.71
C VAL A 26 7.45 -15.96 -33.76
N SER A 27 6.68 -15.88 -34.85
CA SER A 27 5.52 -15.00 -34.95
C SER A 27 4.36 -15.59 -34.14
N GLY A 28 4.60 -15.71 -32.82
CA GLY A 28 3.57 -15.94 -31.84
C GLY A 28 3.13 -14.56 -31.30
N TRP A 29 2.30 -13.87 -32.04
CA TRP A 29 1.54 -12.75 -31.48
C TRP A 29 0.62 -13.35 -30.42
N GLY A 30 1.05 -13.27 -29.16
CA GLY A 30 0.18 -13.49 -28.04
C GLY A 30 -0.96 -12.48 -28.17
N GLN A 31 -2.09 -12.93 -28.67
CA GLN A 31 -3.34 -12.17 -28.57
C GLN A 31 -3.59 -12.00 -27.07
N THR A 32 -3.35 -10.80 -26.57
CA THR A 32 -3.93 -10.38 -25.31
C THR A 32 -5.42 -10.70 -25.41
N PRO A 33 -6.00 -11.49 -24.49
CA PRO A 33 -7.43 -11.78 -24.54
C PRO A 33 -8.15 -10.44 -24.67
N ALA A 34 -8.90 -10.24 -25.74
CA ALA A 34 -9.69 -9.06 -25.93
C ALA A 34 -10.59 -8.91 -24.70
N ALA A 35 -10.51 -7.77 -24.04
CA ALA A 35 -11.44 -7.45 -22.96
C ALA A 35 -12.86 -7.70 -23.47
N PRO A 36 -13.74 -8.31 -22.64
CA PRO A 36 -15.11 -8.57 -23.06
C PRO A 36 -15.75 -7.26 -23.53
N LYS A 37 -16.26 -7.26 -24.73
CA LYS A 37 -16.74 -6.06 -25.49
C LYS A 37 -17.92 -5.31 -24.87
N ASP A 38 -18.48 -5.78 -23.74
CA ASP A 38 -19.73 -5.27 -23.13
C ASP A 38 -19.63 -4.91 -21.64
N SER A 39 -18.45 -4.72 -21.10
CA SER A 39 -18.33 -4.31 -19.70
C SER A 39 -18.19 -2.79 -19.57
N GLY A 40 -19.25 -2.14 -19.12
CA GLY A 40 -19.18 -0.74 -18.69
C GLY A 40 -18.17 -0.57 -17.54
N PRO A 41 -17.71 0.67 -17.26
CA PRO A 41 -16.77 0.89 -16.17
C PRO A 41 -17.39 0.52 -14.82
N ILE A 42 -16.62 -0.13 -13.97
CA ILE A 42 -17.06 -0.53 -12.63
C ILE A 42 -17.29 0.74 -11.79
N PRO A 43 -18.48 0.91 -11.16
CA PRO A 43 -18.73 2.07 -10.34
C PRO A 43 -17.93 2.04 -9.03
N TYR A 44 -17.58 3.21 -8.52
CA TYR A 44 -16.99 3.41 -7.19
C TYR A 44 -17.89 4.34 -6.37
N PRO A 45 -17.89 4.26 -5.02
CA PRO A 45 -18.69 5.15 -4.18
C PRO A 45 -18.43 6.63 -4.49
N LYS A 46 -19.49 7.43 -4.63
CA LYS A 46 -19.35 8.87 -4.74
C LYS A 46 -19.04 9.46 -3.36
N LEU A 47 -17.79 9.84 -3.16
CA LEU A 47 -17.30 10.38 -1.90
C LEU A 47 -17.95 11.72 -1.55
N SER A 48 -18.19 11.97 -0.27
CA SER A 48 -18.56 13.30 0.27
C SER A 48 -17.40 14.27 0.16
N ALA A 49 -17.66 15.55 0.41
CA ALA A 49 -16.60 16.51 0.68
C ALA A 49 -15.76 16.02 1.88
N PRO A 50 -14.41 16.04 1.79
CA PRO A 50 -13.56 15.57 2.86
C PRO A 50 -13.62 16.51 4.07
N ARG A 51 -13.41 15.93 5.25
CA ARG A 51 -13.42 16.63 6.53
C ARG A 51 -12.11 16.36 7.26
N ARG A 52 -11.42 17.42 7.63
CA ARG A 52 -10.20 17.31 8.43
C ARG A 52 -10.48 16.64 9.77
N ILE A 53 -9.65 15.69 10.14
CA ILE A 53 -9.65 15.04 11.45
C ILE A 53 -8.29 15.20 12.12
N LEU A 54 -8.21 15.04 13.44
CA LEU A 54 -6.99 15.18 14.24
C LEU A 54 -6.24 16.51 14.02
N PRO A 55 -6.91 17.68 14.07
CA PRO A 55 -6.29 18.94 13.68
C PRO A 55 -5.23 19.46 14.66
N THR A 56 -5.22 18.96 15.90
CA THR A 56 -4.30 19.43 16.95
C THR A 56 -3.07 18.53 17.01
N ALA A 57 -1.88 19.11 16.83
CA ALA A 57 -0.62 18.39 16.95
C ALA A 57 -0.30 18.08 18.42
N GLN A 58 0.34 16.94 18.67
CA GLN A 58 0.99 16.60 19.95
C GLN A 58 2.51 16.87 19.83
N SER A 59 3.18 17.04 20.95
CA SER A 59 4.61 17.42 20.98
C SER A 59 5.54 16.44 20.24
N TRP A 60 5.24 15.16 20.27
CA TRP A 60 6.02 14.13 19.57
C TRP A 60 5.91 14.23 18.04
N GLU A 61 4.84 14.82 17.53
CA GLU A 61 4.59 15.01 16.10
C GLU A 61 5.44 16.12 15.47
N ARG A 62 6.16 16.91 16.29
CA ARG A 62 7.13 17.95 15.86
C ARG A 62 6.59 18.93 14.82
N ASN A 63 5.33 19.34 14.96
CA ASN A 63 4.57 20.16 14.00
C ASN A 63 4.17 19.44 12.70
N GLU A 64 4.37 18.15 12.62
CA GLU A 64 3.79 17.34 11.58
C GLU A 64 2.37 16.90 11.94
N PHE A 65 1.61 16.54 10.93
CA PHE A 65 0.25 16.07 11.10
C PHE A 65 0.14 14.59 10.75
N PRO A 66 -0.87 13.89 11.31
CA PRO A 66 -1.19 12.54 10.90
C PRO A 66 -1.33 12.44 9.39
N HIS A 67 -0.71 11.43 8.80
CA HIS A 67 -0.63 11.22 7.36
C HIS A 67 -1.42 9.99 6.93
N THR A 68 -1.37 8.91 7.68
CA THR A 68 -2.02 7.64 7.34
C THR A 68 -2.73 7.09 8.55
N MET A 69 -3.89 6.48 8.38
CA MET A 69 -4.64 5.97 9.50
C MET A 69 -5.37 4.66 9.16
N SER A 70 -5.04 3.60 9.88
CA SER A 70 -5.77 2.34 9.83
C SER A 70 -6.77 2.27 10.97
N VAL A 71 -8.05 2.07 10.67
CA VAL A 71 -9.15 2.15 11.64
C VAL A 71 -9.82 0.80 11.83
N LEU A 72 -10.13 0.46 13.07
CA LEU A 72 -10.98 -0.68 13.42
C LEU A 72 -12.16 -0.27 14.31
N GLU A 73 -13.24 -1.01 14.22
CA GLU A 73 -14.26 -1.07 15.27
C GLU A 73 -13.78 -2.05 16.35
N TYR A 74 -13.18 -1.52 17.42
CA TYR A 74 -12.51 -2.32 18.44
C TYR A 74 -13.28 -2.40 19.77
N ASN A 75 -14.15 -1.44 20.07
CA ASN A 75 -15.00 -1.37 21.27
C ASN A 75 -14.21 -1.58 22.58
N HIS A 76 -13.19 -0.77 22.78
CA HIS A 76 -12.35 -0.87 23.97
C HIS A 76 -12.20 0.51 24.63
N ASP A 77 -12.02 0.54 25.95
CA ASP A 77 -11.72 1.73 26.76
C ASP A 77 -12.72 2.90 26.54
N GLY A 78 -14.01 2.54 26.38
CA GLY A 78 -15.10 3.53 26.20
C GLY A 78 -15.18 4.16 24.80
N PHE A 79 -14.35 3.73 23.87
CA PHE A 79 -14.38 4.13 22.46
C PHE A 79 -14.75 2.97 21.57
N ARG A 80 -15.56 3.27 20.56
CA ARG A 80 -15.99 2.27 19.57
C ARG A 80 -14.94 2.03 18.49
N TYR A 81 -14.29 3.11 18.01
CA TYR A 81 -13.35 3.08 16.91
C TYR A 81 -11.96 3.47 17.40
N TRP A 82 -10.98 2.73 16.95
CA TRP A 82 -9.57 2.96 17.20
C TRP A 82 -8.84 3.13 15.87
N GLY A 83 -8.03 4.17 15.77
CA GLY A 83 -7.26 4.51 14.57
C GLY A 83 -5.78 4.64 14.91
N TRP A 84 -4.96 3.79 14.35
CA TRP A 84 -3.51 3.90 14.43
C TRP A 84 -3.03 4.72 13.24
N TYR A 85 -2.30 5.79 13.53
CA TYR A 85 -1.85 6.74 12.51
C TYR A 85 -0.34 6.90 12.52
N GLY A 86 0.23 7.13 11.33
CA GLY A 86 1.62 7.51 11.12
C GLY A 86 1.76 8.97 10.76
N LEU A 87 3.00 9.48 10.79
CA LEU A 87 3.35 10.80 10.31
C LEU A 87 3.99 10.70 8.91
N ASN A 88 4.05 11.81 8.18
CA ASN A 88 4.69 11.83 6.86
C ASN A 88 6.22 11.65 6.96
N GLU A 89 6.89 12.47 7.76
CA GLU A 89 8.34 12.45 7.93
C GLU A 89 8.79 11.99 9.32
N GLY A 90 7.90 11.99 10.30
CA GLY A 90 8.21 11.58 11.66
C GLY A 90 8.27 10.07 11.84
N GLU A 91 9.07 9.63 12.79
CA GLU A 91 9.17 8.22 13.17
C GLU A 91 8.26 7.92 14.35
N GLY A 92 7.15 7.28 14.07
CA GLY A 92 6.28 6.81 15.13
C GLY A 92 4.86 6.53 14.67
N ILE A 93 4.19 5.70 15.44
CA ILE A 93 2.77 5.43 15.29
C ILE A 93 2.05 5.92 16.54
N GLY A 94 1.07 6.78 16.34
CA GLY A 94 0.14 7.23 17.36
C GLY A 94 -1.19 6.49 17.29
N LEU A 95 -1.96 6.65 18.34
CA LEU A 95 -3.33 6.16 18.47
C LEU A 95 -4.29 7.33 18.62
N ALA A 96 -5.40 7.28 17.90
CA ALA A 96 -6.56 8.11 18.11
C ALA A 96 -7.80 7.24 18.28
N ARG A 97 -8.78 7.73 19.04
CA ARG A 97 -9.99 6.97 19.36
C ARG A 97 -11.23 7.82 19.12
N SER A 98 -12.31 7.19 18.68
CA SER A 98 -13.58 7.86 18.42
C SER A 98 -14.75 7.01 18.88
N LYS A 99 -15.87 7.66 19.21
CA LYS A 99 -17.15 6.99 19.51
C LYS A 99 -18.04 6.86 18.27
N ASP A 100 -17.84 7.72 17.27
CA ASP A 100 -18.78 7.94 16.18
C ASP A 100 -18.14 8.12 14.79
N LEU A 101 -16.79 7.96 14.68
CA LEU A 101 -15.95 8.26 13.51
C LEU A 101 -15.82 9.75 13.19
N LYS A 102 -16.48 10.64 13.91
CA LYS A 102 -16.47 12.09 13.66
C LYS A 102 -15.52 12.81 14.60
N ASP A 103 -15.68 12.56 15.89
CA ASP A 103 -14.88 13.19 16.92
C ASP A 103 -13.77 12.25 17.36
N TRP A 104 -12.55 12.60 16.99
CA TRP A 104 -11.36 11.82 17.29
C TRP A 104 -10.54 12.46 18.42
N VAL A 105 -10.13 11.64 19.36
CA VAL A 105 -9.28 12.04 20.49
C VAL A 105 -7.97 11.27 20.39
N LYS A 106 -6.85 11.99 20.29
CA LYS A 106 -5.51 11.38 20.33
C LYS A 106 -5.23 10.84 21.73
N TYR A 107 -4.54 9.70 21.77
CA TYR A 107 -4.10 9.11 23.02
C TYR A 107 -2.99 9.92 23.65
N ASP A 108 -3.08 10.17 24.97
CA ASP A 108 -2.18 11.11 25.66
C ASP A 108 -0.73 10.59 25.74
N GLN A 109 -0.55 9.25 25.67
CA GLN A 109 0.76 8.62 25.77
C GLN A 109 1.37 8.28 24.39
N ASN A 110 0.94 8.95 23.33
CA ASN A 110 1.59 8.83 22.03
C ASN A 110 3.02 9.39 22.04
N PRO A 111 3.96 8.91 21.18
CA PRO A 111 3.73 7.80 20.24
C PRO A 111 3.70 6.44 20.95
N LEU A 112 2.92 5.50 20.42
CA LEU A 112 2.92 4.13 20.91
C LEU A 112 4.20 3.40 20.52
N TRP A 113 4.65 3.59 19.27
CA TRP A 113 5.77 2.86 18.71
C TRP A 113 6.68 3.80 17.94
N ALA A 114 7.98 3.76 18.26
CA ALA A 114 9.02 4.47 17.54
C ALA A 114 9.53 3.65 16.33
N ASN A 115 10.25 4.31 15.40
CA ASN A 115 10.80 3.70 14.19
C ASN A 115 9.80 2.80 13.45
N ALA A 116 8.57 3.31 13.30
CA ALA A 116 7.47 2.60 12.69
C ALA A 116 6.60 3.55 11.88
N ARG A 117 6.20 3.12 10.67
CA ARG A 117 5.28 3.90 9.83
C ARG A 117 4.27 2.98 9.15
N TRP A 118 3.19 3.58 8.63
CA TRP A 118 2.19 2.90 7.82
C TRP A 118 1.59 1.68 8.51
N PRO A 119 0.91 1.87 9.63
CA PRO A 119 0.25 0.76 10.29
C PRO A 119 -0.92 0.26 9.46
N SER A 120 -1.02 -1.05 9.30
CA SER A 120 -2.22 -1.71 8.83
C SER A 120 -2.60 -2.78 9.82
N VAL A 121 -3.85 -2.80 10.27
CA VAL A 121 -4.28 -3.61 11.40
C VAL A 121 -5.43 -4.53 11.01
N LEU A 122 -5.37 -5.78 11.49
CA LEU A 122 -6.44 -6.77 11.44
C LEU A 122 -6.81 -7.24 12.83
N GLN A 123 -8.12 -7.41 13.04
CA GLN A 123 -8.70 -8.07 14.22
C GLN A 123 -9.24 -9.45 13.84
N LYS A 124 -9.29 -10.35 14.82
CA LYS A 124 -9.86 -11.71 14.64
C LYS A 124 -9.20 -12.54 13.52
N ALA A 125 -7.95 -12.23 13.22
CA ALA A 125 -7.18 -12.94 12.20
C ALA A 125 -6.78 -14.36 12.62
N ASP A 126 -6.74 -14.65 13.93
CA ASP A 126 -6.53 -15.99 14.46
C ASP A 126 -7.79 -16.41 15.24
N PRO A 127 -8.53 -17.45 14.78
CA PRO A 127 -9.70 -17.95 15.50
C PRO A 127 -9.42 -18.49 16.90
N LYS A 128 -8.16 -18.90 17.18
CA LYS A 128 -7.72 -19.37 18.51
C LYS A 128 -7.44 -18.22 19.47
N HIS A 129 -7.11 -17.06 18.91
CA HIS A 129 -6.76 -15.84 19.64
C HIS A 129 -7.52 -14.63 19.04
N PRO A 130 -8.88 -14.61 19.15
CA PRO A 130 -9.70 -13.57 18.49
C PRO A 130 -9.53 -12.19 19.12
N ASP A 131 -8.93 -12.10 20.28
CA ASP A 131 -8.56 -10.87 21.00
C ASP A 131 -7.25 -10.26 20.53
N VAL A 132 -6.46 -10.99 19.73
CA VAL A 132 -5.16 -10.50 19.22
C VAL A 132 -5.39 -9.64 17.97
N LEU A 133 -4.78 -8.46 17.99
CA LEU A 133 -4.64 -7.59 16.83
C LEU A 133 -3.31 -7.91 16.15
N TYR A 134 -3.30 -7.95 14.82
CA TYR A 134 -2.11 -8.13 14.01
C TYR A 134 -1.84 -6.85 13.22
N PHE A 135 -0.60 -6.41 13.24
CA PHE A 135 -0.14 -5.18 12.59
C PHE A 135 0.93 -5.50 11.56
N ALA A 136 0.73 -5.05 10.32
CA ALA A 136 1.84 -4.90 9.38
C ALA A 136 2.33 -3.46 9.46
N ILE A 137 3.64 -3.30 9.62
CA ILE A 137 4.29 -2.02 9.87
C ILE A 137 5.53 -1.92 9.00
N THR A 138 5.79 -0.75 8.42
CA THR A 138 7.08 -0.46 7.78
C THR A 138 8.09 -0.06 8.84
N ARG A 139 9.25 -0.72 8.81
CA ARG A 139 10.43 -0.38 9.60
C ARG A 139 11.51 0.21 8.72
N ASP A 140 12.39 1.03 9.30
CA ASP A 140 13.50 1.69 8.61
C ASP A 140 13.04 2.43 7.34
N TYR A 141 11.94 3.16 7.46
CA TYR A 141 11.23 3.79 6.33
C TYR A 141 12.15 4.71 5.52
N ASP A 142 12.96 5.51 6.18
CA ASP A 142 13.85 6.50 5.53
C ASP A 142 15.12 5.89 4.95
N THR A 143 15.29 4.58 5.08
CA THR A 143 16.44 3.87 4.50
C THR A 143 16.11 3.27 3.14
N PRO A 144 17.09 3.13 2.24
CA PRO A 144 16.88 2.48 0.96
C PRO A 144 16.68 0.95 1.06
N SER A 145 16.57 0.41 2.27
CA SER A 145 16.34 -1.01 2.55
C SER A 145 15.20 -1.21 3.54
N SER A 146 14.20 -0.34 3.51
CA SER A 146 13.02 -0.49 4.37
C SER A 146 12.33 -1.84 4.19
N HIS A 147 11.77 -2.35 5.27
CA HIS A 147 11.18 -3.68 5.33
C HIS A 147 9.83 -3.68 6.05
N ILE A 148 9.07 -4.76 5.89
CA ILE A 148 7.75 -4.89 6.50
C ILE A 148 7.77 -6.00 7.53
N VAL A 149 7.28 -5.71 8.72
CA VAL A 149 7.16 -6.67 9.82
C VAL A 149 5.69 -6.92 10.17
N LEU A 150 5.41 -8.12 10.68
CA LEU A 150 4.19 -8.47 11.38
C LEU A 150 4.45 -8.41 12.88
N ALA A 151 3.68 -7.61 13.57
CA ALA A 151 3.64 -7.58 15.02
C ALA A 151 2.24 -7.93 15.52
N SER A 152 2.09 -8.25 16.79
CA SER A 152 0.82 -8.52 17.41
C SER A 152 0.62 -7.72 18.69
N SER A 153 -0.65 -7.50 19.08
CA SER A 153 -0.99 -6.82 20.32
C SER A 153 -2.31 -7.36 20.87
N ARG A 154 -2.46 -7.41 22.18
CA ARG A 154 -3.73 -7.75 22.85
C ARG A 154 -4.54 -6.54 23.27
N ASP A 155 -3.90 -5.40 23.38
CA ASP A 155 -4.52 -4.15 23.85
C ASP A 155 -4.46 -3.02 22.82
N GLY A 156 -3.83 -3.26 21.67
CA GLY A 156 -3.65 -2.26 20.62
C GLY A 156 -2.61 -1.18 20.93
N MET A 157 -1.92 -1.27 22.07
CA MET A 157 -0.96 -0.27 22.54
C MET A 157 0.46 -0.83 22.70
N HIS A 158 0.59 -2.08 23.10
CA HIS A 158 1.87 -2.75 23.29
C HIS A 158 2.07 -3.83 22.24
N LEU A 159 3.10 -3.69 21.42
CA LEU A 159 3.48 -4.71 20.44
C LEU A 159 4.23 -5.86 21.12
N SER A 160 3.89 -7.06 20.67
CA SER A 160 4.62 -8.28 20.97
C SER A 160 5.74 -8.50 19.94
N GLU A 161 6.29 -9.71 19.91
CA GLU A 161 7.33 -10.15 18.99
C GLU A 161 7.01 -9.79 17.51
N GLU A 162 8.02 -9.34 16.81
CA GLU A 162 7.94 -8.99 15.39
C GLU A 162 8.51 -10.10 14.50
N LYS A 163 7.87 -10.30 13.36
CA LYS A 163 8.30 -11.23 12.33
C LYS A 163 8.44 -10.49 11.00
N VAL A 164 9.57 -10.61 10.33
CA VAL A 164 9.75 -10.02 9.00
C VAL A 164 8.86 -10.71 7.98
N LEU A 165 7.95 -9.96 7.35
CA LEU A 165 7.08 -10.41 6.25
C LEU A 165 7.70 -10.18 4.88
N VAL A 166 8.40 -9.04 4.72
CA VAL A 166 9.09 -8.66 3.51
C VAL A 166 10.46 -8.12 3.90
N GLN A 167 11.49 -8.82 3.45
CA GLN A 167 12.89 -8.48 3.76
C GLN A 167 13.29 -7.20 3.04
N GLY A 168 14.05 -6.34 3.71
CA GLY A 168 14.71 -5.20 3.10
C GLY A 168 15.77 -5.64 2.09
N VAL A 169 15.84 -4.95 0.97
CA VAL A 169 16.83 -5.16 -0.08
C VAL A 169 17.50 -3.82 -0.36
N PRO A 170 18.83 -3.75 -0.45
CA PRO A 170 19.53 -2.50 -0.75
C PRO A 170 18.98 -1.81 -2.01
N ASN A 171 18.79 -0.51 -1.94
CA ASN A 171 18.25 0.34 -3.01
C ASN A 171 16.83 -0.04 -3.48
N GLN A 172 16.07 -0.74 -2.65
CA GLN A 172 14.70 -1.10 -2.93
C GLN A 172 13.85 -0.90 -1.66
N ARG A 173 12.90 0.00 -1.72
CA ARG A 173 11.96 0.24 -0.62
C ARG A 173 10.83 -0.77 -0.66
N ASN A 174 10.51 -1.36 0.48
CA ASN A 174 9.30 -2.17 0.69
C ASN A 174 8.48 -1.49 1.78
N GLN A 175 7.37 -0.85 1.40
CA GLN A 175 6.67 0.09 2.28
C GLN A 175 5.15 0.01 2.10
N ASN A 176 4.44 0.77 2.92
CA ASN A 176 3.00 0.98 2.82
C ASN A 176 2.20 -0.33 2.84
N PRO A 177 2.38 -1.18 3.86
CA PRO A 177 1.66 -2.44 3.92
C PRO A 177 0.17 -2.23 4.14
N ASN A 178 -0.63 -3.09 3.53
CA ASN A 178 -2.05 -3.24 3.84
C ASN A 178 -2.36 -4.72 4.08
N LEU A 179 -2.77 -5.04 5.29
CA LEU A 179 -3.31 -6.35 5.66
C LEU A 179 -4.81 -6.39 5.32
N PHE A 180 -5.20 -7.47 4.67
CA PHE A 180 -6.58 -7.70 4.29
C PHE A 180 -6.94 -9.18 4.49
N GLN A 181 -8.09 -9.45 5.11
CA GLN A 181 -8.66 -10.80 5.12
C GLN A 181 -9.79 -10.87 4.13
N ASP A 182 -9.68 -11.75 3.15
CA ASP A 182 -10.74 -11.96 2.17
C ASP A 182 -11.97 -12.61 2.81
N PRO A 183 -13.11 -11.94 2.85
CA PRO A 183 -14.31 -12.49 3.48
C PRO A 183 -14.96 -13.64 2.71
N LYS A 184 -14.55 -13.90 1.46
CA LYS A 184 -15.03 -15.05 0.67
C LYS A 184 -14.26 -16.32 0.98
N SER A 185 -12.93 -16.23 1.02
CA SER A 185 -12.05 -17.40 1.19
C SER A 185 -11.48 -17.55 2.61
N GLY A 186 -11.54 -16.48 3.41
CA GLY A 186 -10.88 -16.41 4.71
C GLY A 186 -9.36 -16.25 4.63
N ARG A 187 -8.77 -16.22 3.42
CA ARG A 187 -7.33 -16.05 3.23
C ARG A 187 -6.88 -14.65 3.60
N PHE A 188 -5.64 -14.56 4.04
CA PHE A 188 -4.98 -13.29 4.36
C PHE A 188 -4.15 -12.81 3.18
N TYR A 189 -4.17 -11.51 2.96
CA TYR A 189 -3.39 -10.82 1.95
C TYR A 189 -2.57 -9.72 2.60
N LEU A 190 -1.34 -9.56 2.13
CA LEU A 190 -0.51 -8.41 2.37
C LEU A 190 -0.27 -7.75 1.02
N THR A 191 -0.77 -6.54 0.81
CA THR A 191 -0.35 -5.71 -0.33
C THR A 191 0.62 -4.65 0.14
N PHE A 192 1.60 -4.31 -0.70
CA PHE A 192 2.59 -3.31 -0.36
C PHE A 192 3.21 -2.69 -1.62
N TYR A 193 3.83 -1.55 -1.44
CA TYR A 193 4.62 -0.87 -2.43
C TYR A 193 6.06 -1.38 -2.42
N ARG A 194 6.63 -1.56 -3.62
CA ARG A 194 8.06 -1.77 -3.85
C ARG A 194 8.55 -0.82 -4.91
N GLY A 195 9.67 -0.14 -4.69
CA GLY A 195 10.22 0.78 -5.67
C GLY A 195 11.66 1.18 -5.42
N ASN A 196 12.28 1.77 -6.45
CA ASN A 196 13.63 2.33 -6.39
C ASN A 196 13.64 3.86 -6.33
N ASP A 197 12.47 4.50 -6.20
CA ASP A 197 12.25 5.96 -6.18
C ASP A 197 12.68 6.70 -7.47
N HIS A 198 12.87 5.98 -8.57
CA HIS A 198 13.32 6.57 -9.85
C HIS A 198 12.39 6.25 -11.01
N ASP A 199 12.31 4.99 -11.40
CA ASP A 199 11.64 4.57 -12.64
C ASP A 199 11.02 3.17 -12.54
N HIS A 200 11.03 2.56 -11.37
CA HIS A 200 10.44 1.25 -11.15
C HIS A 200 9.63 1.23 -9.87
N PHE A 201 8.33 1.06 -10.02
CA PHE A 201 7.35 1.05 -8.94
C PHE A 201 6.39 -0.11 -9.13
N GLU A 202 6.16 -0.87 -8.08
CA GLU A 202 5.31 -2.05 -8.08
C GLU A 202 4.33 -2.04 -6.90
N ILE A 203 3.11 -2.49 -7.14
CA ILE A 203 2.21 -2.97 -6.10
C ILE A 203 2.26 -4.47 -6.10
N ILE A 204 2.64 -5.04 -4.96
CA ILE A 204 2.85 -6.48 -4.77
C ILE A 204 1.83 -7.02 -3.77
N SER A 205 1.42 -8.26 -3.98
CA SER A 205 0.56 -9.02 -3.08
C SER A 205 1.24 -10.32 -2.66
N LYS A 206 1.05 -10.70 -1.40
CA LYS A 206 1.33 -12.05 -0.85
C LYS A 206 0.05 -12.58 -0.25
N SER A 207 -0.22 -13.89 -0.33
CA SER A 207 -1.42 -14.47 0.28
C SER A 207 -1.17 -15.81 0.96
N ALA A 208 -1.76 -16.00 2.14
CA ALA A 208 -1.62 -17.21 2.94
C ALA A 208 -2.94 -17.62 3.63
N ALA A 209 -3.01 -18.85 4.13
CA ALA A 209 -4.14 -19.32 4.92
C ALA A 209 -4.12 -18.78 6.36
N ALA A 210 -2.94 -18.46 6.89
CA ALA A 210 -2.78 -17.80 8.18
C ALA A 210 -1.96 -16.51 8.01
N VAL A 211 -2.26 -15.47 8.79
CA VAL A 211 -1.55 -14.19 8.73
C VAL A 211 -0.06 -14.36 9.05
N THR A 212 0.27 -15.31 9.92
CA THR A 212 1.65 -15.63 10.33
C THR A 212 2.46 -16.37 9.27
N ASP A 213 1.83 -16.85 8.18
CA ASP A 213 2.51 -17.55 7.07
C ASP A 213 2.75 -16.63 5.85
N LEU A 214 2.40 -15.36 5.95
CA LEU A 214 2.62 -14.38 4.87
C LEU A 214 4.11 -14.19 4.53
N ASP A 215 5.03 -14.42 5.47
CA ASP A 215 6.48 -14.39 5.23
C ASP A 215 6.93 -15.40 4.16
N LYS A 216 6.33 -16.58 4.16
CA LYS A 216 6.65 -17.69 3.24
C LYS A 216 5.84 -17.66 1.95
N ALA A 217 4.82 -16.83 1.88
CA ALA A 217 3.95 -16.75 0.72
C ALA A 217 4.69 -16.18 -0.50
N PRO A 218 4.46 -16.73 -1.71
CA PRO A 218 5.03 -16.16 -2.92
C PRO A 218 4.48 -14.76 -3.18
N GLU A 219 5.31 -13.93 -3.79
CA GLU A 219 4.93 -12.61 -4.24
C GLU A 219 4.25 -12.66 -5.59
N LYS A 220 3.25 -11.80 -5.78
CA LYS A 220 2.58 -11.57 -7.05
C LYS A 220 2.53 -10.07 -7.32
N VAL A 221 3.11 -9.63 -8.42
CA VAL A 221 2.99 -8.26 -8.88
C VAL A 221 1.57 -8.04 -9.39
N LEU A 222 0.88 -7.06 -8.81
CA LEU A 222 -0.47 -6.64 -9.21
C LEU A 222 -0.42 -5.52 -10.26
N MET A 223 0.51 -4.59 -10.10
CA MET A 223 0.70 -3.43 -10.95
C MET A 223 2.17 -3.05 -11.02
N THR A 224 2.60 -2.52 -12.16
CA THR A 224 3.94 -1.94 -12.36
C THR A 224 3.79 -0.63 -13.11
N ASP A 225 4.58 0.38 -12.74
CA ASP A 225 4.62 1.65 -13.42
C ASP A 225 6.04 2.26 -13.41
N THR A 226 6.28 3.24 -14.26
CA THR A 226 7.49 4.06 -14.31
C THR A 226 7.31 5.41 -13.60
N ILE A 227 6.10 5.72 -13.16
CA ILE A 227 5.77 6.83 -12.28
C ILE A 227 5.41 6.27 -10.90
N THR A 228 5.46 7.11 -9.88
CA THR A 228 5.16 6.66 -8.51
C THR A 228 3.74 6.12 -8.39
N ILE A 229 3.63 4.85 -7.99
CA ILE A 229 2.42 4.22 -7.48
C ILE A 229 2.74 3.63 -6.12
N ALA A 230 1.96 3.95 -5.09
CA ALA A 230 2.23 3.49 -3.73
C ALA A 230 0.94 3.40 -2.88
N ALA A 231 1.09 3.17 -1.58
CA ALA A 231 0.03 3.13 -0.58
C ALA A 231 -1.19 2.27 -0.99
N PRO A 232 -1.00 1.00 -1.37
CA PRO A 232 -2.10 0.14 -1.76
C PRO A 232 -3.03 -0.15 -0.58
N THR A 233 -4.35 -0.02 -0.78
CA THR A 233 -5.36 -0.49 0.18
C THR A 233 -6.43 -1.31 -0.51
N LEU A 234 -6.69 -2.50 0.01
CA LEU A 234 -7.75 -3.39 -0.48
C LEU A 234 -9.03 -3.23 0.32
N LEU A 235 -10.15 -3.20 -0.38
CA LEU A 235 -11.49 -3.24 0.19
C LEU A 235 -12.37 -4.20 -0.58
N TYR A 236 -13.13 -5.06 0.10
CA TYR A 236 -14.19 -5.85 -0.51
C TYR A 236 -15.56 -5.25 -0.24
N VAL A 237 -16.32 -5.00 -1.29
CA VAL A 237 -17.71 -4.53 -1.20
C VAL A 237 -18.66 -5.64 -1.65
N LYS A 238 -19.34 -6.25 -0.67
CA LYS A 238 -20.34 -7.28 -0.94
C LYS A 238 -21.50 -6.67 -1.71
N ASN A 239 -21.97 -7.35 -2.75
CA ASN A 239 -23.08 -6.90 -3.60
C ASN A 239 -22.77 -5.68 -4.49
N ALA A 240 -21.55 -5.22 -4.58
CA ALA A 240 -21.19 -4.26 -5.62
C ALA A 240 -21.41 -4.87 -7.01
N LYS A 241 -21.77 -4.00 -7.97
CA LYS A 241 -22.01 -4.42 -9.35
C LYS A 241 -20.69 -4.50 -10.11
N ASN A 242 -20.45 -5.59 -10.79
CA ASN A 242 -19.35 -5.70 -11.75
C ASN A 242 -19.66 -4.89 -13.03
N ALA A 243 -18.72 -4.90 -13.96
CA ALA A 243 -18.84 -4.21 -15.25
C ALA A 243 -20.07 -4.62 -16.08
N ALA A 244 -20.60 -5.83 -15.90
CA ALA A 244 -21.83 -6.31 -16.52
C ALA A 244 -23.12 -5.95 -15.72
N GLY A 245 -22.98 -5.14 -14.67
CA GLY A 245 -24.12 -4.74 -13.79
C GLY A 245 -24.60 -5.84 -12.84
N LYS A 246 -23.93 -7.00 -12.79
CA LYS A 246 -24.29 -8.12 -11.90
C LYS A 246 -23.72 -7.88 -10.50
N LYS A 247 -24.53 -8.07 -9.47
CA LYS A 247 -24.10 -8.03 -8.06
C LYS A 247 -23.28 -9.29 -7.73
N THR A 248 -21.96 -9.16 -7.67
CA THR A 248 -21.04 -10.27 -7.40
C THR A 248 -20.13 -10.05 -6.20
N GLY A 249 -20.08 -8.81 -5.70
CA GLY A 249 -19.05 -8.33 -4.80
C GLY A 249 -17.75 -8.05 -5.54
N ILE A 250 -17.15 -6.91 -5.25
CA ILE A 250 -15.99 -6.36 -5.95
C ILE A 250 -14.88 -6.07 -4.94
N TYR A 251 -13.64 -6.33 -5.35
CA TYR A 251 -12.44 -5.89 -4.64
C TYR A 251 -11.97 -4.58 -5.27
N TYR A 252 -11.83 -3.55 -4.44
CA TYR A 252 -11.26 -2.27 -4.83
C TYR A 252 -9.85 -2.17 -4.28
N LEU A 253 -8.91 -1.78 -5.14
CA LEU A 253 -7.53 -1.45 -4.78
C LEU A 253 -7.35 0.05 -5.00
N ALA A 254 -7.23 0.82 -3.92
CA ALA A 254 -6.82 2.21 -4.00
C ALA A 254 -5.30 2.30 -3.99
N THR A 255 -4.75 3.24 -4.75
CA THR A 255 -3.32 3.58 -4.77
C THR A 255 -3.15 5.08 -4.86
N GLU A 256 -2.13 5.61 -4.22
CA GLU A 256 -1.67 6.94 -4.54
C GLU A 256 -0.83 6.92 -5.81
N ILE A 257 -0.92 7.98 -6.56
CA ILE A 257 -0.18 8.18 -7.81
C ILE A 257 0.47 9.56 -7.77
N TYR A 258 1.76 9.62 -8.12
CA TYR A 258 2.41 10.87 -8.43
C TYR A 258 2.82 10.82 -9.90
N PRO A 259 2.21 11.63 -10.79
CA PRO A 259 2.40 11.52 -12.24
C PRO A 259 3.81 11.82 -12.73
N HIS A 260 4.67 12.31 -11.86
CA HIS A 260 6.08 12.55 -12.13
C HIS A 260 6.93 11.42 -11.55
N ARG A 261 8.11 11.17 -12.13
CA ARG A 261 8.97 10.06 -11.70
C ARG A 261 9.48 10.18 -10.28
N ASN A 262 9.61 11.40 -9.79
CA ASN A 262 10.05 11.65 -8.42
C ASN A 262 9.14 12.68 -7.74
N THR A 263 8.99 12.53 -6.45
CA THR A 263 8.12 13.36 -5.61
C THR A 263 8.67 14.76 -5.34
N THR A 264 9.85 15.08 -5.88
CA THR A 264 10.50 16.39 -5.74
C THR A 264 10.18 17.33 -6.90
N ASP A 265 9.41 16.89 -7.91
CA ASP A 265 8.96 17.74 -8.97
C ASP A 265 7.93 18.75 -8.44
N PRO A 266 8.23 20.06 -8.47
CA PRO A 266 7.33 21.09 -7.89
C PRO A 266 6.01 21.26 -8.66
N GLU A 267 5.93 20.76 -9.88
CA GLU A 267 4.72 20.83 -10.71
C GLU A 267 3.85 19.58 -10.57
N GLY A 268 4.32 18.60 -9.83
CA GLY A 268 3.59 17.36 -9.60
C GLY A 268 2.38 17.52 -8.68
N GLU A 269 1.39 16.70 -8.90
CA GLU A 269 0.18 16.63 -8.08
C GLU A 269 -0.07 15.20 -7.63
N TRP A 270 -0.26 15.00 -6.33
CA TRP A 270 -0.70 13.72 -5.79
C TRP A 270 -2.15 13.44 -6.13
N LEU A 271 -2.40 12.22 -6.57
CA LEU A 271 -3.72 11.74 -6.99
C LEU A 271 -4.00 10.39 -6.31
N VAL A 272 -5.28 10.09 -6.10
CA VAL A 272 -5.72 8.74 -5.73
C VAL A 272 -6.47 8.12 -6.90
N LYS A 273 -5.97 6.97 -7.35
CA LYS A 273 -6.68 6.12 -8.31
C LYS A 273 -7.17 4.86 -7.63
N VAL A 274 -8.32 4.37 -8.10
CA VAL A 274 -8.90 3.13 -7.63
C VAL A 274 -9.09 2.18 -8.80
N PHE A 275 -8.79 0.93 -8.55
CA PHE A 275 -8.93 -0.16 -9.51
C PHE A 275 -9.84 -1.22 -8.90
N ALA A 276 -10.48 -2.03 -9.73
CA ALA A 276 -11.42 -3.05 -9.30
C ALA A 276 -11.13 -4.40 -9.95
N ALA A 277 -11.35 -5.49 -9.21
CA ALA A 277 -11.21 -6.85 -9.68
C ALA A 277 -12.23 -7.79 -9.01
N ASP A 278 -12.40 -9.00 -9.56
CA ASP A 278 -13.27 -10.06 -9.00
C ASP A 278 -12.58 -10.87 -7.89
N SER A 279 -11.25 -10.71 -7.72
CA SER A 279 -10.45 -11.35 -6.65
C SER A 279 -9.41 -10.38 -6.08
N PRO A 280 -8.93 -10.61 -4.83
CA PRO A 280 -7.99 -9.70 -4.16
C PRO A 280 -6.62 -9.60 -4.85
N ASP A 281 -6.30 -10.57 -5.68
CA ASP A 281 -5.06 -10.65 -6.46
C ASP A 281 -5.36 -10.79 -7.97
N GLY A 282 -6.54 -10.34 -8.41
CA GLY A 282 -7.01 -10.41 -9.78
C GLY A 282 -6.36 -9.39 -10.70
N ASN A 283 -6.89 -9.33 -11.92
CA ASN A 283 -6.52 -8.32 -12.89
C ASN A 283 -7.33 -7.04 -12.62
N PHE A 284 -6.72 -6.11 -11.91
CA PHE A 284 -7.33 -4.85 -11.52
C PHE A 284 -7.51 -3.91 -12.72
N GLN A 285 -8.75 -3.44 -12.93
CA GLN A 285 -9.12 -2.50 -13.98
C GLN A 285 -9.52 -1.15 -13.36
N PRO A 286 -9.21 -0.01 -13.99
CA PRO A 286 -9.57 1.30 -13.45
C PRO A 286 -11.10 1.43 -13.29
N VAL A 287 -11.54 1.99 -12.16
CA VAL A 287 -12.95 2.30 -11.94
C VAL A 287 -13.38 3.55 -12.69
N GLN A 288 -14.69 3.76 -12.81
CA GLN A 288 -15.26 4.97 -13.38
C GLN A 288 -14.88 6.20 -12.54
N GLY A 289 -14.48 7.28 -13.20
CA GLY A 289 -14.22 8.56 -12.56
C GLY A 289 -12.80 8.74 -12.00
N ASN A 290 -11.87 7.82 -12.33
CA ASN A 290 -10.46 8.01 -11.96
C ASN A 290 -9.85 9.28 -12.60
N PRO A 291 -9.01 10.04 -11.85
CA PRO A 291 -8.69 9.85 -10.43
C PRO A 291 -9.89 10.12 -9.53
N ILE A 292 -10.03 9.31 -8.46
CA ILE A 292 -11.12 9.46 -7.50
C ILE A 292 -10.91 10.68 -6.60
N MET A 293 -9.66 10.99 -6.31
CA MET A 293 -9.24 12.20 -5.62
C MET A 293 -8.08 12.86 -6.35
N SER A 294 -8.08 14.18 -6.38
CA SER A 294 -7.05 15.06 -6.93
C SER A 294 -6.84 16.26 -6.00
N GLY A 295 -5.99 17.20 -6.38
CA GLY A 295 -5.71 18.37 -5.54
C GLY A 295 -4.77 18.02 -4.39
N GLN A 296 -3.65 17.34 -4.66
CA GLN A 296 -2.64 16.99 -3.65
C GLN A 296 -3.13 15.99 -2.61
N ARG A 297 -3.89 14.96 -3.03
CA ARG A 297 -4.42 13.92 -2.15
C ARG A 297 -3.75 12.58 -2.39
N ALA A 298 -3.45 11.87 -1.30
CA ALA A 298 -2.75 10.59 -1.32
C ALA A 298 -3.31 9.63 -0.26
N CYS A 299 -2.78 8.41 -0.19
CA CYS A 299 -2.90 7.48 0.95
C CYS A 299 -4.33 7.14 1.37
N LEU A 300 -5.22 6.82 0.44
CA LEU A 300 -6.60 6.48 0.78
C LEU A 300 -6.71 5.11 1.48
N PHE A 301 -6.96 5.10 2.78
CA PHE A 301 -7.35 3.92 3.54
C PHE A 301 -8.87 3.74 3.49
N GLN A 302 -9.31 2.60 2.94
CA GLN A 302 -10.71 2.31 2.69
C GLN A 302 -11.27 1.37 3.76
N HIS A 303 -12.45 1.69 4.29
CA HIS A 303 -13.13 0.88 5.31
C HIS A 303 -14.65 0.87 5.10
N ILE A 304 -15.30 -0.14 5.66
CA ILE A 304 -16.76 -0.20 5.75
C ILE A 304 -17.15 -0.30 7.22
N PHE A 305 -17.90 0.70 7.69
CA PHE A 305 -18.48 0.70 9.03
C PHE A 305 -20.00 0.94 8.92
N ASN A 306 -20.79 0.19 9.65
CA ASN A 306 -22.27 0.33 9.68
C ASN A 306 -22.91 0.35 8.27
N GLY A 307 -22.39 -0.43 7.32
CA GLY A 307 -22.91 -0.47 5.96
C GLY A 307 -22.64 0.78 5.12
N ARG A 308 -21.73 1.64 5.53
CA ARG A 308 -21.25 2.82 4.79
C ARG A 308 -19.76 2.71 4.50
N PHE A 309 -19.35 3.27 3.38
CA PHE A 309 -17.95 3.46 3.04
C PHE A 309 -17.37 4.63 3.83
N TYR A 310 -16.15 4.46 4.31
CA TYR A 310 -15.30 5.50 4.88
C TYR A 310 -13.93 5.45 4.22
N GLY A 311 -13.41 6.62 3.87
CA GLY A 311 -12.06 6.81 3.40
C GLY A 311 -11.30 7.75 4.34
N PHE A 312 -10.06 7.40 4.64
CA PHE A 312 -9.12 8.25 5.38
C PHE A 312 -7.96 8.53 4.44
N ASP A 313 -7.84 9.76 4.00
CA ASP A 313 -6.83 10.20 3.03
C ASP A 313 -5.96 11.30 3.62
N CYS A 314 -4.78 11.48 3.07
CA CYS A 314 -3.94 12.62 3.40
C CYS A 314 -3.99 13.66 2.27
N HIS A 315 -3.98 14.92 2.68
CA HIS A 315 -4.00 16.07 1.80
C HIS A 315 -2.80 16.99 2.09
N LEU A 316 -2.01 17.29 1.08
CA LEU A 316 -0.92 18.25 1.15
C LEU A 316 -1.47 19.66 1.10
N GLU A 317 -1.84 20.19 2.27
CA GLU A 317 -2.48 21.52 2.42
C GLU A 317 -1.51 22.65 2.06
N SER A 318 -0.24 22.50 2.38
CA SER A 318 0.81 23.48 2.09
C SER A 318 2.05 22.80 1.47
N PRO A 319 2.19 22.78 0.14
CA PRO A 319 3.37 22.23 -0.51
C PRO A 319 4.70 22.90 -0.08
N LYS A 320 4.67 24.22 0.19
CA LYS A 320 5.86 24.97 0.62
C LYS A 320 6.37 24.52 1.99
N GLU A 321 5.47 24.11 2.87
CA GLU A 321 5.77 23.70 4.25
C GLU A 321 5.78 22.19 4.39
N ASN A 322 5.56 21.44 3.28
CA ASN A 322 5.35 19.99 3.29
C ASN A 322 4.31 19.56 4.33
N ARG A 323 3.26 20.37 4.49
CA ARG A 323 2.26 20.17 5.52
C ARG A 323 1.12 19.31 5.05
N TRP A 324 1.11 18.08 5.49
CA TRP A 324 0.04 17.12 5.26
C TRP A 324 -0.99 17.16 6.40
N ILE A 325 -2.24 16.92 6.06
CA ILE A 325 -3.33 16.77 7.01
C ILE A 325 -4.07 15.47 6.72
N LEU A 326 -4.68 14.88 7.74
CA LEU A 326 -5.54 13.72 7.59
C LEU A 326 -6.98 14.16 7.45
N GLU A 327 -7.65 13.64 6.44
CA GLU A 327 -9.06 13.91 6.16
C GLU A 327 -9.87 12.61 6.13
N GLU A 328 -11.15 12.74 6.36
CA GLU A 328 -12.14 11.67 6.29
C GLU A 328 -13.19 12.00 5.26
N THR A 329 -13.59 11.02 4.49
CA THR A 329 -14.70 11.09 3.55
C THR A 329 -15.62 9.88 3.77
N GLU A 330 -16.89 10.03 3.46
CA GLU A 330 -17.87 8.94 3.56
C GLU A 330 -18.73 8.85 2.30
N ALA A 331 -19.33 7.68 2.09
CA ALA A 331 -20.29 7.46 1.03
C ALA A 331 -21.25 6.31 1.35
N PRO A 332 -22.46 6.27 0.75
CA PRO A 332 -23.23 5.04 0.69
C PRO A 332 -22.46 3.99 -0.13
N LEU A 333 -22.65 2.73 0.18
CA LEU A 333 -22.10 1.63 -0.65
C LEU A 333 -22.79 1.60 -2.02
N PRO A 334 -22.08 1.25 -3.09
CA PRO A 334 -22.57 1.20 -4.46
C PRO A 334 -23.57 0.06 -4.72
#